data_0f43016ec6b9404c89a2ab5b2e946f81
#
_entry.id   0f43016ec6b9404c89a2ab5b2e946f81
#
_cell.length_a   1.000
_cell.length_b   1.000
_cell.length_c   1.000
_cell.angle_alpha   90.00
_cell.angle_beta   90.00
_cell.angle_gamma   90.00
#
_symmetry.space_group_name_H-M   'P 1'
#
loop_
_entity.id
_entity.type
_entity.pdbx_description
1 polymer ?
#
loop_
_entity_poly.entity_id
_entity_poly.type
_entity_poly.pdbx_seq_one_letter_code
_entity_poly.pdbx_strand_id
1 'polypeptide(L)'
;MALCLILLPTSGAFADVGAADEALPAAVKATAADEKTKPALPVPVNAKAALLMDASGGQILAQTGAHEKLFPASVTKIMPLLLVMEAFDRGELQLTDTVKVSADAAKKGGSQIWLKEGETMTVDELLRAAAIYSANDACTALGEHLAGSEEAFVAALNRRAKELGMNDTNFVNGTGLDDTTDEHLTSAYDVAVMSRELLKHPLILNYTTVWMDSLRGGATQLVNTNKLVRTYPGITGLKTGTTNKAGCCVSASAKRDDLQLIAVVLGSPTSNDRFDGAKALLNWGFANYAALTPKLDPALVPPVAVLRGTEETIQPVLPQIAPVVLKKGEEGKLQQEIQLAVDVQAPVEEGQALGKVIYSIGGKALAEYPLTAPESVGKMTFGEMFRRLLGALGK
;
A
#
# COMPACT_ATOMS: atom_id res chain seq x y z
N MET A 1 -2.42 -32.38 -3.98
CA MET A 1 -2.74 -31.40 -2.95
C MET A 1 -4.16 -31.67 -2.46
N ALA A 2 -4.34 -32.17 -1.24
CA ALA A 2 -5.69 -32.35 -0.68
C ALA A 2 -6.12 -31.02 -0.07
N LEU A 3 -7.04 -30.33 -0.72
CA LEU A 3 -7.66 -29.11 -0.24
C LEU A 3 -8.82 -29.53 0.68
N CYS A 4 -8.73 -29.22 1.98
CA CYS A 4 -9.82 -29.51 2.91
C CYS A 4 -10.86 -28.38 2.82
N LEU A 5 -12.05 -28.68 2.29
CA LEU A 5 -13.17 -27.77 2.17
C LEU A 5 -14.03 -27.90 3.42
N ILE A 6 -14.18 -26.82 4.20
CA ILE A 6 -15.12 -26.74 5.32
C ILE A 6 -16.19 -25.71 4.96
N LEU A 7 -17.41 -26.17 4.70
CA LEU A 7 -18.60 -25.31 4.55
C LEU A 7 -19.28 -25.21 5.92
N LEU A 8 -19.20 -24.05 6.56
CA LEU A 8 -19.96 -23.79 7.79
C LEU A 8 -21.15 -22.88 7.47
N PRO A 9 -22.38 -23.30 7.78
CA PRO A 9 -23.54 -22.43 7.66
C PRO A 9 -23.51 -21.38 8.77
N THR A 10 -23.45 -20.11 8.40
CA THR A 10 -23.60 -19.00 9.35
C THR A 10 -25.02 -18.45 9.27
N SER A 11 -25.86 -18.77 10.26
CA SER A 11 -27.12 -18.08 10.52
C SER A 11 -26.83 -16.86 11.39
N GLY A 12 -26.63 -15.71 10.76
CA GLY A 12 -26.43 -14.44 11.45
C GLY A 12 -26.50 -13.30 10.46
N ALA A 13 -27.33 -12.30 10.75
CA ALA A 13 -27.40 -11.08 9.96
C ALA A 13 -26.04 -10.37 9.98
N PHE A 14 -25.44 -10.17 8.81
CA PHE A 14 -24.32 -9.25 8.68
C PHE A 14 -24.83 -7.84 9.00
N ALA A 15 -24.17 -7.16 9.93
CA ALA A 15 -24.54 -5.81 10.32
C ALA A 15 -24.43 -4.87 9.11
N ASP A 16 -25.43 -4.00 8.98
CA ASP A 16 -25.55 -2.94 7.98
C ASP A 16 -24.26 -2.10 7.89
N VAL A 17 -23.51 -2.25 6.83
CA VAL A 17 -22.36 -1.40 6.52
C VAL A 17 -22.86 -0.37 5.54
N GLY A 18 -23.10 0.84 6.06
CA GLY A 18 -23.61 1.99 5.31
C GLY A 18 -22.85 2.24 4.01
N ALA A 19 -23.59 2.75 3.02
CA ALA A 19 -23.15 3.12 1.70
C ALA A 19 -21.81 3.89 1.74
N ALA A 20 -20.78 3.34 1.13
CA ALA A 20 -19.49 3.97 0.94
C ALA A 20 -19.22 4.11 -0.55
N ASP A 21 -18.77 5.31 -0.91
CA ASP A 21 -18.16 5.70 -2.17
C ASP A 21 -17.35 4.58 -2.85
N GLU A 22 -17.26 4.66 -4.18
CA GLU A 22 -16.47 3.77 -5.04
C GLU A 22 -15.06 3.56 -4.48
N ALA A 23 -14.88 2.57 -3.64
CA ALA A 23 -13.59 2.16 -3.12
C ALA A 23 -13.15 0.90 -3.87
N LEU A 24 -11.95 0.99 -4.45
CA LEU A 24 -11.09 -0.12 -4.83
C LEU A 24 -11.24 -1.32 -3.86
N PRO A 25 -11.05 -2.57 -4.30
CA PRO A 25 -11.34 -3.76 -3.49
C PRO A 25 -10.69 -3.64 -2.11
N ALA A 26 -11.52 -3.81 -1.08
CA ALA A 26 -11.15 -3.64 0.31
C ALA A 26 -9.81 -4.33 0.61
N ALA A 27 -8.82 -3.51 0.94
CA ALA A 27 -7.53 -3.99 1.38
C ALA A 27 -7.74 -5.00 2.52
N VAL A 28 -7.04 -6.13 2.41
CA VAL A 28 -6.89 -7.11 3.48
C VAL A 28 -6.73 -6.36 4.81
N LYS A 29 -7.74 -6.41 5.68
CA LYS A 29 -7.54 -5.99 7.06
C LYS A 29 -6.54 -6.99 7.65
N ALA A 30 -5.25 -6.60 7.67
CA ALA A 30 -4.28 -7.30 8.50
C ALA A 30 -4.86 -7.27 9.91
N THR A 31 -5.26 -8.43 10.42
CA THR A 31 -5.67 -8.55 11.81
C THR A 31 -4.51 -8.04 12.65
N ALA A 32 -4.75 -7.02 13.47
CA ALA A 32 -3.76 -6.48 14.39
C ALA A 32 -3.24 -7.63 15.25
N ALA A 33 -2.11 -8.21 14.85
CA ALA A 33 -1.45 -9.26 15.61
C ALA A 33 -0.92 -8.61 16.88
N ASP A 34 -1.24 -9.22 18.00
CA ASP A 34 -0.85 -8.81 19.34
C ASP A 34 0.64 -8.39 19.35
N GLU A 35 0.96 -7.18 19.81
CA GLU A 35 2.32 -6.60 19.75
C GLU A 35 3.40 -7.48 20.39
N LYS A 36 3.00 -8.35 21.30
CA LYS A 36 3.91 -9.25 22.07
C LYS A 36 4.45 -10.44 21.27
N THR A 37 3.92 -10.73 20.07
CA THR A 37 4.28 -11.92 19.26
C THR A 37 4.93 -11.59 17.92
N LYS A 38 5.30 -10.32 17.69
CA LYS A 38 5.92 -9.93 16.41
C LYS A 38 7.36 -10.46 16.30
N PRO A 39 7.77 -11.01 15.15
CA PRO A 39 9.07 -11.65 15.01
C PRO A 39 10.21 -10.62 15.17
N ALA A 40 11.14 -10.90 16.08
CA ALA A 40 12.36 -10.13 16.27
C ALA A 40 13.21 -10.16 14.99
N LEU A 41 14.17 -9.23 14.89
CA LEU A 41 15.10 -9.23 13.76
C LEU A 41 15.96 -10.50 13.78
N PRO A 42 15.93 -11.27 12.68
CA PRO A 42 16.71 -12.51 12.54
C PRO A 42 18.17 -12.25 12.12
N VAL A 43 18.49 -11.01 11.79
CA VAL A 43 19.79 -10.54 11.31
C VAL A 43 20.18 -9.26 12.03
N PRO A 44 21.47 -9.01 12.26
CA PRO A 44 21.91 -7.76 12.90
C PRO A 44 21.66 -6.56 11.98
N VAL A 45 21.07 -5.51 12.53
CA VAL A 45 20.87 -4.22 11.89
C VAL A 45 21.31 -3.11 12.83
N ASN A 46 22.27 -2.30 12.42
CA ASN A 46 22.76 -1.17 13.21
C ASN A 46 21.88 0.06 12.95
N ALA A 47 20.77 0.15 13.68
CA ALA A 47 19.77 1.22 13.54
C ALA A 47 18.93 1.34 14.82
N LYS A 48 18.24 2.47 15.01
CA LYS A 48 17.28 2.65 16.10
C LYS A 48 16.02 1.80 15.87
N ALA A 49 15.50 1.78 14.65
CA ALA A 49 14.35 0.97 14.27
C ALA A 49 14.56 0.31 12.91
N ALA A 50 14.04 -0.91 12.76
CA ALA A 50 14.05 -1.62 11.49
C ALA A 50 12.83 -2.55 11.35
N LEU A 51 12.35 -2.72 10.13
CA LEU A 51 11.18 -3.54 9.81
C LEU A 51 11.31 -4.15 8.41
N LEU A 52 10.88 -5.41 8.28
CA LEU A 52 10.66 -6.08 7.01
C LEU A 52 9.19 -6.44 6.87
N MET A 53 8.57 -5.99 5.79
CA MET A 53 7.16 -6.22 5.46
C MET A 53 7.05 -6.82 4.06
N ASP A 54 6.08 -7.71 3.85
CA ASP A 54 5.66 -8.06 2.50
C ASP A 54 4.78 -6.95 1.91
N ALA A 55 4.96 -6.63 0.62
CA ALA A 55 4.23 -5.55 -0.02
C ALA A 55 2.79 -5.94 -0.40
N SER A 56 2.46 -7.21 -0.59
CA SER A 56 1.15 -7.68 -1.01
C SER A 56 0.13 -7.65 0.13
N GLY A 57 0.37 -8.42 1.19
CA GLY A 57 -0.50 -8.55 2.35
C GLY A 57 -0.24 -7.54 3.47
N GLY A 58 0.94 -6.89 3.50
CA GLY A 58 1.36 -6.03 4.60
C GLY A 58 1.78 -6.81 5.86
N GLN A 59 2.08 -8.11 5.71
CA GLN A 59 2.53 -8.92 6.83
C GLN A 59 3.92 -8.48 7.29
N ILE A 60 4.08 -8.24 8.60
CA ILE A 60 5.39 -7.97 9.20
C ILE A 60 6.13 -9.30 9.36
N LEU A 61 7.28 -9.41 8.70
CA LEU A 61 8.12 -10.61 8.70
C LEU A 61 9.20 -10.54 9.78
N ALA A 62 9.72 -9.35 10.08
CA ALA A 62 10.69 -9.09 11.12
C ALA A 62 10.67 -7.63 11.55
N GLN A 63 10.98 -7.32 12.82
CA GLN A 63 11.00 -5.94 13.29
C GLN A 63 11.81 -5.73 14.57
N THR A 64 12.23 -4.48 14.79
CA THR A 64 12.69 -3.94 16.07
C THR A 64 12.36 -2.45 16.12
N GLY A 65 11.88 -1.93 17.24
CA GLY A 65 11.52 -0.52 17.41
C GLY A 65 10.50 -0.02 16.38
N ALA A 66 9.62 -0.91 15.85
CA ALA A 66 8.79 -0.60 14.69
C ALA A 66 7.87 0.62 14.87
N HIS A 67 7.42 0.89 16.09
CA HIS A 67 6.56 2.01 16.46
C HIS A 67 7.29 3.13 17.22
N GLU A 68 8.63 3.07 17.28
CA GLU A 68 9.43 4.16 17.84
C GLU A 68 9.31 5.39 16.94
N LYS A 69 8.91 6.54 17.52
CA LYS A 69 8.77 7.81 16.81
C LYS A 69 10.15 8.42 16.57
N LEU A 70 10.55 8.48 15.31
CA LEU A 70 11.87 8.92 14.88
C LEU A 70 11.74 9.97 13.77
N PHE A 71 12.79 10.77 13.60
CA PHE A 71 12.91 11.68 12.47
C PHE A 71 13.13 10.88 11.18
N PRO A 72 12.31 11.06 10.12
CA PRO A 72 12.43 10.31 8.88
C PRO A 72 13.45 10.90 7.89
N ALA A 73 13.87 12.14 8.06
CA ALA A 73 14.54 12.90 7.01
C ALA A 73 13.78 12.81 5.68
N SER A 74 14.47 12.78 4.54
CA SER A 74 13.83 12.72 3.20
C SER A 74 13.07 11.42 2.88
N VAL A 75 13.02 10.43 3.78
CA VAL A 75 12.09 9.30 3.64
C VAL A 75 10.64 9.79 3.67
N THR A 76 10.37 10.94 4.30
CA THR A 76 9.13 11.70 4.22
C THR A 76 8.56 11.78 2.82
N LYS A 77 9.42 11.98 1.80
CA LYS A 77 9.00 12.19 0.40
C LYS A 77 8.23 11.02 -0.22
N ILE A 78 8.21 9.86 0.43
CA ILE A 78 7.34 8.75 0.02
C ILE A 78 5.87 9.18 0.05
N MET A 79 5.42 9.94 1.07
CA MET A 79 4.04 10.42 1.15
C MET A 79 3.72 11.50 0.08
N PRO A 80 4.53 12.54 -0.14
CA PRO A 80 4.42 13.41 -1.30
C PRO A 80 4.31 12.68 -2.63
N LEU A 81 5.19 11.72 -2.89
CA LEU A 81 5.17 10.93 -4.11
C LEU A 81 3.89 10.09 -4.22
N LEU A 82 3.38 9.55 -3.11
CA LEU A 82 2.10 8.83 -3.06
C LEU A 82 0.96 9.74 -3.48
N LEU A 83 0.82 10.94 -2.90
CA LEU A 83 -0.26 11.87 -3.27
C LEU A 83 -0.20 12.28 -4.74
N VAL A 84 1.00 12.45 -5.29
CA VAL A 84 1.18 12.74 -6.72
C VAL A 84 0.72 11.54 -7.58
N MET A 85 1.09 10.31 -7.21
CA MET A 85 0.64 9.10 -7.93
C MET A 85 -0.87 8.91 -7.85
N GLU A 86 -1.47 9.14 -6.68
CA GLU A 86 -2.93 9.08 -6.51
C GLU A 86 -3.65 10.15 -7.35
N ALA A 87 -3.10 11.35 -7.48
CA ALA A 87 -3.64 12.39 -8.36
C ALA A 87 -3.57 12.00 -9.84
N PHE A 88 -2.51 11.30 -10.26
CA PHE A 88 -2.45 10.70 -11.59
C PHE A 88 -3.56 9.69 -11.83
N ASP A 89 -3.76 8.77 -10.90
CA ASP A 89 -4.76 7.70 -11.04
C ASP A 89 -6.18 8.28 -11.10
N ARG A 90 -6.43 9.43 -10.43
CA ARG A 90 -7.70 10.16 -10.53
C ARG A 90 -7.82 11.04 -11.78
N GLY A 91 -6.77 11.13 -12.60
CA GLY A 91 -6.75 12.00 -13.80
C GLY A 91 -6.67 13.49 -13.50
N GLU A 92 -6.33 13.89 -12.29
CA GLU A 92 -6.21 15.29 -11.84
C GLU A 92 -4.88 15.92 -12.23
N LEU A 93 -3.88 15.10 -12.61
CA LEU A 93 -2.53 15.51 -12.92
C LEU A 93 -2.00 14.77 -14.14
N GLN A 94 -1.21 15.45 -14.99
CA GLN A 94 -0.51 14.86 -16.13
C GLN A 94 1.00 15.09 -16.03
N LEU A 95 1.79 14.18 -16.58
CA LEU A 95 3.26 14.30 -16.59
C LEU A 95 3.74 15.56 -17.33
N THR A 96 2.96 16.00 -18.30
CA THR A 96 3.23 17.18 -19.15
C THR A 96 2.77 18.50 -18.55
N ASP A 97 2.03 18.47 -17.43
CA ASP A 97 1.58 19.69 -16.77
C ASP A 97 2.76 20.55 -16.37
N THR A 98 2.61 21.86 -16.57
CA THR A 98 3.67 22.82 -16.28
C THR A 98 3.47 23.40 -14.89
N VAL A 99 4.48 23.23 -14.04
CA VAL A 99 4.55 23.74 -12.67
C VAL A 99 5.38 25.01 -12.67
N LYS A 100 4.81 26.13 -12.15
CA LYS A 100 5.54 27.36 -11.90
C LYS A 100 6.11 27.34 -10.49
N VAL A 101 7.41 27.51 -10.37
CA VAL A 101 8.13 27.47 -9.10
C VAL A 101 7.85 28.73 -8.28
N SER A 102 7.43 28.56 -7.03
CA SER A 102 7.23 29.63 -6.07
C SER A 102 8.55 30.14 -5.47
N ALA A 103 8.50 31.31 -4.82
CA ALA A 103 9.62 31.81 -4.03
C ALA A 103 9.99 30.86 -2.87
N ASP A 104 9.00 30.20 -2.26
CA ASP A 104 9.19 29.29 -1.13
C ASP A 104 9.81 27.97 -1.57
N ALA A 105 9.38 27.40 -2.69
CA ALA A 105 10.03 26.22 -3.28
C ALA A 105 11.48 26.52 -3.66
N ALA A 106 11.75 27.65 -4.29
CA ALA A 106 13.10 28.05 -4.72
C ALA A 106 14.08 28.28 -3.55
N LYS A 107 13.59 28.59 -2.34
CA LYS A 107 14.40 28.83 -1.14
C LYS A 107 14.65 27.57 -0.30
N LYS A 108 14.05 26.41 -0.65
CA LYS A 108 14.23 25.20 0.15
C LYS A 108 15.69 24.78 0.20
N GLY A 109 16.16 24.52 1.42
CA GLY A 109 17.53 24.05 1.67
C GLY A 109 17.70 22.55 1.44
N GLY A 110 18.89 22.06 1.76
CA GLY A 110 19.26 20.65 1.61
C GLY A 110 19.50 20.20 0.17
N SER A 111 19.05 19.00 -0.20
CA SER A 111 19.18 18.52 -1.59
C SER A 111 18.25 19.33 -2.52
N GLN A 112 18.79 19.87 -3.62
CA GLN A 112 18.05 20.73 -4.55
C GLN A 112 18.61 20.62 -5.96
N ILE A 113 17.78 20.94 -6.94
CA ILE A 113 18.17 21.13 -8.35
C ILE A 113 18.31 22.62 -8.69
N TRP A 114 18.31 23.48 -7.66
CA TRP A 114 18.48 24.92 -7.76
C TRP A 114 17.41 25.58 -8.63
N LEU A 115 16.14 25.29 -8.32
CA LEU A 115 15.01 25.93 -8.97
C LEU A 115 15.02 27.44 -8.66
N LYS A 116 14.63 28.23 -9.65
CA LYS A 116 14.49 29.68 -9.51
C LYS A 116 13.02 30.06 -9.38
N GLU A 117 12.72 31.09 -8.61
CA GLU A 117 11.38 31.68 -8.58
C GLU A 117 10.91 32.04 -9.99
N GLY A 118 9.70 31.60 -10.34
CA GLY A 118 9.10 31.80 -11.67
C GLY A 118 9.59 30.86 -12.75
N GLU A 119 10.61 30.03 -12.50
CA GLU A 119 11.00 28.94 -13.42
C GLU A 119 9.82 28.00 -13.62
N THR A 120 9.72 27.41 -14.80
CA THR A 120 8.69 26.42 -15.11
C THR A 120 9.34 25.09 -15.47
N MET A 121 8.84 24.01 -14.87
CA MET A 121 9.23 22.63 -15.17
C MET A 121 7.99 21.76 -15.31
N THR A 122 8.11 20.66 -16.02
CA THR A 122 7.01 19.69 -16.08
C THR A 122 6.92 18.87 -14.78
N VAL A 123 5.76 18.33 -14.51
CA VAL A 123 5.55 17.39 -13.40
C VAL A 123 6.52 16.22 -13.49
N ASP A 124 6.75 15.66 -14.69
CA ASP A 124 7.74 14.60 -14.92
C ASP A 124 9.15 14.98 -14.48
N GLU A 125 9.62 16.17 -14.87
CA GLU A 125 10.96 16.65 -14.49
C GLU A 125 11.11 16.83 -12.98
N LEU A 126 10.07 17.36 -12.33
CA LEU A 126 10.05 17.53 -10.87
C LEU A 126 9.97 16.18 -10.14
N LEU A 127 9.20 15.21 -10.67
CA LEU A 127 9.18 13.84 -10.13
C LEU A 127 10.54 13.18 -10.22
N ARG A 128 11.24 13.29 -11.36
CA ARG A 128 12.62 12.78 -11.50
C ARG A 128 13.55 13.41 -10.47
N ALA A 129 13.48 14.72 -10.28
CA ALA A 129 14.30 15.41 -9.29
C ALA A 129 13.99 14.96 -7.85
N ALA A 130 12.71 14.84 -7.47
CA ALA A 130 12.29 14.47 -6.13
C ALA A 130 12.57 12.99 -5.79
N ALA A 131 12.32 12.08 -6.73
CA ALA A 131 12.47 10.64 -6.50
C ALA A 131 13.93 10.18 -6.61
N ILE A 132 14.66 10.61 -7.65
CA ILE A 132 16.04 10.18 -7.93
C ILE A 132 17.02 10.92 -7.03
N TYR A 133 17.04 12.24 -7.11
CA TYR A 133 18.02 13.09 -6.43
C TYR A 133 17.58 13.56 -5.05
N SER A 134 16.30 13.34 -4.70
CA SER A 134 15.73 13.79 -3.43
C SER A 134 15.58 15.32 -3.30
N ALA A 135 15.44 16.04 -4.42
CA ALA A 135 15.37 17.49 -4.45
C ALA A 135 14.20 18.03 -3.61
N ASN A 136 14.50 18.90 -2.65
CA ASN A 136 13.50 19.49 -1.74
C ASN A 136 12.68 20.58 -2.45
N ASP A 137 13.34 21.42 -3.24
CA ASP A 137 12.71 22.44 -4.06
C ASP A 137 11.69 21.84 -5.05
N ALA A 138 12.06 20.76 -5.74
CA ALA A 138 11.16 20.05 -6.65
C ALA A 138 9.97 19.41 -5.91
N CYS A 139 10.21 18.79 -4.76
CA CYS A 139 9.15 18.20 -3.95
C CYS A 139 8.15 19.24 -3.44
N THR A 140 8.65 20.42 -3.00
CA THR A 140 7.81 21.52 -2.56
C THR A 140 6.99 22.08 -3.72
N ALA A 141 7.63 22.32 -4.89
CA ALA A 141 6.91 22.82 -6.07
C ALA A 141 5.78 21.88 -6.53
N LEU A 142 6.01 20.56 -6.50
CA LEU A 142 4.98 19.55 -6.77
C LEU A 142 3.83 19.62 -5.75
N GLY A 143 4.17 19.74 -4.46
CA GLY A 143 3.18 19.82 -3.41
C GLY A 143 2.31 21.08 -3.49
N GLU A 144 2.92 22.23 -3.75
CA GLU A 144 2.21 23.49 -3.95
C GLU A 144 1.32 23.46 -5.20
N HIS A 145 1.81 22.84 -6.28
CA HIS A 145 1.02 22.65 -7.51
C HIS A 145 -0.22 21.80 -7.27
N LEU A 146 -0.07 20.72 -6.50
CA LEU A 146 -1.15 19.77 -6.21
C LEU A 146 -2.19 20.34 -5.21
N ALA A 147 -1.75 21.09 -4.21
CA ALA A 147 -2.61 21.51 -3.10
C ALA A 147 -2.83 23.04 -3.01
N GLY A 148 -2.16 23.83 -3.84
CA GLY A 148 -2.25 25.30 -3.86
C GLY A 148 -1.30 26.02 -2.91
N SER A 149 -0.86 25.38 -1.82
CA SER A 149 0.17 25.91 -0.90
C SER A 149 0.88 24.80 -0.14
N GLU A 150 2.03 25.10 0.48
CA GLU A 150 2.75 24.13 1.32
C GLU A 150 1.90 23.72 2.54
N GLU A 151 1.20 24.66 3.19
CA GLU A 151 0.33 24.36 4.34
C GLU A 151 -0.81 23.42 3.97
N ALA A 152 -1.48 23.67 2.84
CA ALA A 152 -2.55 22.81 2.35
C ALA A 152 -2.00 21.42 1.97
N PHE A 153 -0.79 21.38 1.42
CA PHE A 153 -0.12 20.12 1.10
C PHE A 153 0.22 19.32 2.36
N VAL A 154 0.80 19.95 3.38
CA VAL A 154 1.09 19.31 4.67
C VAL A 154 -0.19 18.80 5.34
N ALA A 155 -1.27 19.56 5.28
CA ALA A 155 -2.57 19.10 5.76
C ALA A 155 -3.05 17.85 4.98
N ALA A 156 -2.84 17.80 3.67
CA ALA A 156 -3.17 16.62 2.84
C ALA A 156 -2.29 15.41 3.20
N LEU A 157 -0.98 15.60 3.41
CA LEU A 157 -0.08 14.53 3.86
C LEU A 157 -0.55 13.91 5.19
N ASN A 158 -0.89 14.74 6.18
CA ASN A 158 -1.34 14.24 7.49
C ASN A 158 -2.73 13.61 7.42
N ARG A 159 -3.65 14.13 6.60
CA ARG A 159 -4.95 13.49 6.36
C ARG A 159 -4.75 12.10 5.77
N ARG A 160 -3.90 11.98 4.73
CA ARG A 160 -3.63 10.68 4.11
C ARG A 160 -2.93 9.70 5.05
N ALA A 161 -1.99 10.18 5.87
CA ALA A 161 -1.37 9.38 6.91
C ALA A 161 -2.41 8.80 7.88
N LYS A 162 -3.37 9.62 8.32
CA LYS A 162 -4.47 9.17 9.19
C LYS A 162 -5.37 8.14 8.51
N GLU A 163 -5.73 8.33 7.24
CA GLU A 163 -6.53 7.37 6.45
C GLU A 163 -5.82 6.01 6.32
N LEU A 164 -4.48 6.02 6.19
CA LEU A 164 -3.66 4.82 6.15
C LEU A 164 -3.40 4.17 7.53
N GLY A 165 -3.88 4.80 8.63
CA GLY A 165 -3.67 4.31 9.99
C GLY A 165 -2.25 4.52 10.51
N MET A 166 -1.51 5.50 9.97
CA MET A 166 -0.15 5.87 10.38
C MET A 166 -0.19 6.71 11.67
N ASN A 167 -0.39 6.04 12.79
CA ASN A 167 -0.65 6.69 14.09
C ASN A 167 0.61 7.26 14.77
N ASP A 168 1.79 6.89 14.31
CA ASP A 168 3.06 7.39 14.84
C ASP A 168 3.61 8.58 14.04
N THR A 169 2.88 9.01 13.00
CA THR A 169 3.34 9.99 12.02
C THR A 169 2.71 11.36 12.22
N ASN A 170 3.56 12.38 12.17
CA ASN A 170 3.19 13.79 12.06
C ASN A 170 4.13 14.48 11.08
N PHE A 171 3.63 14.93 9.93
CA PHE A 171 4.39 15.71 8.97
C PHE A 171 4.24 17.20 9.23
N VAL A 172 5.36 17.92 9.29
CA VAL A 172 5.41 19.39 9.42
C VAL A 172 5.77 20.06 8.09
N ASN A 173 6.36 19.29 7.17
CA ASN A 173 6.67 19.71 5.80
C ASN A 173 6.67 18.48 4.87
N GLY A 174 6.73 18.71 3.55
CA GLY A 174 6.78 17.64 2.55
C GLY A 174 8.18 17.08 2.26
N THR A 175 9.24 17.64 2.85
CA THR A 175 10.63 17.34 2.47
C THR A 175 11.38 16.46 3.47
N GLY A 176 10.99 16.52 4.75
CA GLY A 176 11.66 15.85 5.86
C GLY A 176 12.80 16.66 6.47
N LEU A 177 12.90 17.97 6.20
CA LEU A 177 13.79 18.85 6.92
C LEU A 177 13.32 19.00 8.37
N ASP A 178 14.24 18.89 9.32
CA ASP A 178 13.97 18.88 10.77
C ASP A 178 14.74 19.94 11.55
N ASP A 179 15.40 20.87 10.85
CA ASP A 179 16.25 21.90 11.46
C ASP A 179 15.47 22.82 12.41
N THR A 180 14.19 23.06 12.13
CA THR A 180 13.34 24.03 12.86
C THR A 180 12.24 23.36 13.68
N THR A 181 12.19 22.04 13.77
CA THR A 181 11.11 21.31 14.45
C THR A 181 11.60 20.02 15.10
N ASP A 182 10.95 19.65 16.21
CA ASP A 182 11.09 18.33 16.84
C ASP A 182 9.83 17.46 16.66
N GLU A 183 8.82 17.97 15.90
CA GLU A 183 7.52 17.33 15.75
C GLU A 183 7.38 16.56 14.42
N HIS A 184 8.38 16.65 13.51
CA HIS A 184 8.36 15.93 12.23
C HIS A 184 8.81 14.50 12.45
N LEU A 185 7.86 13.64 12.84
CA LEU A 185 8.14 12.29 13.30
C LEU A 185 7.36 11.24 12.52
N THR A 186 7.89 10.02 12.46
CA THR A 186 7.23 8.81 11.93
C THR A 186 7.84 7.57 12.60
N SER A 187 7.34 6.39 12.26
CA SER A 187 7.88 5.11 12.71
C SER A 187 8.29 4.21 11.53
N ALA A 188 9.08 3.18 11.79
CA ALA A 188 9.43 2.21 10.74
C ALA A 188 8.19 1.47 10.20
N TYR A 189 7.18 1.26 11.04
CA TYR A 189 5.91 0.69 10.65
C TYR A 189 5.16 1.62 9.68
N ASP A 190 4.99 2.88 10.04
CA ASP A 190 4.26 3.86 9.21
C ASP A 190 4.98 4.10 7.88
N VAL A 191 6.32 4.14 7.89
CA VAL A 191 7.10 4.22 6.64
C VAL A 191 6.85 2.99 5.76
N ALA A 192 6.75 1.79 6.33
CA ALA A 192 6.45 0.60 5.55
C ALA A 192 5.02 0.64 4.98
N VAL A 193 4.05 1.16 5.74
CA VAL A 193 2.66 1.35 5.29
C VAL A 193 2.59 2.29 4.10
N MET A 194 3.16 3.51 4.18
CA MET A 194 3.13 4.44 3.05
C MET A 194 3.97 3.95 1.86
N SER A 195 5.05 3.19 2.10
CA SER A 195 5.85 2.57 1.03
C SER A 195 5.06 1.50 0.28
N ARG A 196 4.31 0.68 1.01
CA ARG A 196 3.43 -0.33 0.45
C ARG A 196 2.34 0.30 -0.41
N GLU A 197 1.74 1.39 0.06
CA GLU A 197 0.71 2.11 -0.68
C GLU A 197 1.28 2.70 -1.97
N LEU A 198 2.44 3.37 -1.90
CA LEU A 198 3.12 3.93 -3.08
C LEU A 198 3.44 2.85 -4.14
N LEU A 199 3.79 1.64 -3.72
CA LEU A 199 4.10 0.53 -4.64
C LEU A 199 2.89 -0.02 -5.39
N LYS A 200 1.66 0.33 -5.01
CA LYS A 200 0.45 0.01 -5.77
C LYS A 200 0.33 0.81 -7.07
N HIS A 201 1.09 1.90 -7.21
CA HIS A 201 1.13 2.77 -8.37
C HIS A 201 2.36 2.45 -9.25
N PRO A 202 2.21 1.62 -10.31
CA PRO A 202 3.37 1.14 -11.09
C PRO A 202 4.21 2.25 -11.72
N LEU A 203 3.61 3.41 -12.01
CA LEU A 203 4.30 4.56 -12.59
C LEU A 203 5.50 5.00 -11.76
N ILE A 204 5.46 4.86 -10.43
CA ILE A 204 6.55 5.29 -9.54
C ILE A 204 7.86 4.55 -9.82
N LEU A 205 7.78 3.32 -10.31
CA LEU A 205 8.97 2.52 -10.63
C LEU A 205 9.81 3.14 -11.75
N ASN A 206 9.20 3.92 -12.65
CA ASN A 206 9.91 4.64 -13.70
C ASN A 206 10.87 5.70 -13.14
N TYR A 207 10.75 6.05 -11.87
CA TYR A 207 11.59 7.03 -11.18
C TYR A 207 12.49 6.37 -10.13
N THR A 208 11.94 5.53 -9.28
CA THR A 208 12.66 4.97 -8.13
C THR A 208 13.72 3.93 -8.49
N THR A 209 13.63 3.32 -9.67
CA THR A 209 14.61 2.33 -10.18
C THR A 209 15.69 2.94 -11.05
N VAL A 210 15.61 4.24 -11.37
CA VAL A 210 16.60 4.92 -12.22
C VAL A 210 17.84 5.25 -11.38
N TRP A 211 19.03 4.83 -11.87
CA TRP A 211 20.29 5.15 -11.19
C TRP A 211 20.79 6.56 -11.50
N MET A 212 20.75 6.96 -12.76
CA MET A 212 21.21 8.28 -13.21
C MET A 212 20.27 8.82 -14.27
N ASP A 213 20.05 10.13 -14.23
CA ASP A 213 19.25 10.86 -15.20
C ASP A 213 19.77 12.30 -15.32
N SER A 214 19.17 13.11 -16.17
CA SER A 214 19.50 14.53 -16.32
C SER A 214 18.28 15.37 -16.64
N LEU A 215 18.34 16.64 -16.26
CA LEU A 215 17.32 17.67 -16.55
C LEU A 215 17.96 18.83 -17.34
N ARG A 216 17.12 19.72 -17.85
CA ARG A 216 17.54 20.93 -18.56
C ARG A 216 18.52 20.63 -19.72
N GLY A 217 18.18 19.63 -20.54
CA GLY A 217 19.01 19.22 -21.69
C GLY A 217 20.40 18.68 -21.30
N GLY A 218 20.53 18.09 -20.11
CA GLY A 218 21.80 17.53 -19.61
C GLY A 218 22.58 18.44 -18.65
N ALA A 219 22.13 19.68 -18.44
CA ALA A 219 22.83 20.63 -17.57
C ALA A 219 22.74 20.28 -16.06
N THR A 220 21.71 19.55 -15.64
CA THR A 220 21.55 19.11 -14.27
C THR A 220 21.59 17.60 -14.22
N GLN A 221 22.61 17.02 -13.59
CA GLN A 221 22.75 15.58 -13.43
C GLN A 221 22.02 15.11 -12.17
N LEU A 222 21.25 14.04 -12.27
CA LEU A 222 20.57 13.37 -11.17
C LEU A 222 21.26 12.03 -10.91
N VAL A 223 21.65 11.78 -9.67
CA VAL A 223 22.18 10.48 -9.24
C VAL A 223 21.31 9.98 -8.08
N ASN A 224 20.82 8.76 -8.19
CA ASN A 224 19.93 8.20 -7.18
C ASN A 224 20.64 8.06 -5.83
N THR A 225 20.01 8.63 -4.82
CA THR A 225 20.52 8.56 -3.44
C THR A 225 20.45 7.16 -2.84
N ASN A 226 19.61 6.28 -3.41
CA ASN A 226 19.51 4.88 -3.04
C ASN A 226 20.53 4.04 -3.84
N LYS A 227 21.72 3.81 -3.26
CA LYS A 227 22.79 3.01 -3.88
C LYS A 227 22.38 1.56 -4.20
N LEU A 228 21.31 1.04 -3.58
CA LEU A 228 20.80 -0.31 -3.85
C LEU A 228 20.27 -0.44 -5.27
N VAL A 229 19.79 0.64 -5.88
CA VAL A 229 19.35 0.66 -7.29
C VAL A 229 20.41 0.13 -8.24
N ARG A 230 21.68 0.39 -7.94
CA ARG A 230 22.81 -0.11 -8.73
C ARG A 230 23.31 -1.48 -8.29
N THR A 231 23.15 -1.84 -7.01
CA THR A 231 23.93 -2.93 -6.39
C THR A 231 23.10 -4.10 -5.89
N TYR A 232 21.75 -3.98 -5.85
CA TYR A 232 20.90 -5.03 -5.30
C TYR A 232 19.94 -5.57 -6.38
N PRO A 233 20.04 -6.86 -6.76
CA PRO A 233 19.19 -7.46 -7.78
C PRO A 233 17.71 -7.44 -7.37
N GLY A 234 16.84 -6.96 -8.29
CA GLY A 234 15.39 -6.90 -8.08
C GLY A 234 14.91 -5.69 -7.29
N ILE A 235 15.81 -4.70 -7.01
CA ILE A 235 15.41 -3.47 -6.30
C ILE A 235 14.33 -2.71 -7.08
N THR A 236 13.31 -2.23 -6.39
CA THR A 236 12.23 -1.40 -6.92
C THR A 236 12.20 0.01 -6.32
N GLY A 237 13.16 0.33 -5.48
CA GLY A 237 13.33 1.67 -4.88
C GLY A 237 13.53 1.54 -3.38
N LEU A 238 13.05 2.43 -2.54
CA LEU A 238 12.20 3.61 -2.75
C LEU A 238 12.97 4.91 -2.44
N LYS A 239 13.25 5.15 -1.13
CA LYS A 239 13.73 6.46 -0.68
C LYS A 239 14.74 6.37 0.44
N THR A 240 15.74 7.26 0.39
CA THR A 240 16.70 7.49 1.48
C THR A 240 16.45 8.82 2.15
N GLY A 241 16.93 8.96 3.39
CA GLY A 241 16.93 10.23 4.12
C GLY A 241 18.19 10.34 4.99
N THR A 242 18.65 11.55 5.22
CA THR A 242 19.75 11.84 6.15
C THR A 242 19.62 13.27 6.65
N THR A 243 19.62 13.43 7.98
CA THR A 243 19.80 14.70 8.70
C THR A 243 20.63 14.40 9.96
N ASN A 244 21.03 15.45 10.66
CA ASN A 244 21.76 15.27 11.92
C ASN A 244 20.89 14.59 13.01
N LYS A 245 19.58 14.93 13.07
CA LYS A 245 18.65 14.34 14.05
C LYS A 245 18.24 12.92 13.67
N ALA A 246 17.95 12.72 12.38
CA ALA A 246 17.47 11.42 11.87
C ALA A 246 18.58 10.35 11.80
N GLY A 247 19.84 10.74 11.65
CA GLY A 247 20.87 9.82 11.19
C GLY A 247 20.63 9.39 9.75
N CYS A 248 20.99 8.17 9.41
CA CYS A 248 20.81 7.61 8.06
C CYS A 248 19.59 6.68 8.00
N CYS A 249 18.63 7.02 7.14
CA CYS A 249 17.37 6.30 6.97
C CYS A 249 17.21 5.76 5.54
N VAL A 250 16.51 4.64 5.38
CA VAL A 250 16.11 4.10 4.08
C VAL A 250 14.80 3.31 4.18
N SER A 251 13.94 3.49 3.21
CA SER A 251 12.94 2.51 2.81
C SER A 251 13.40 1.91 1.48
N ALA A 252 13.71 0.62 1.49
CA ALA A 252 14.14 -0.14 0.33
C ALA A 252 13.09 -1.18 -0.02
N SER A 253 12.72 -1.27 -1.30
CA SER A 253 11.83 -2.32 -1.79
C SER A 253 12.52 -3.11 -2.89
N ALA A 254 12.29 -4.42 -2.89
CA ALA A 254 12.78 -5.31 -3.93
C ALA A 254 11.73 -6.38 -4.25
N LYS A 255 11.70 -6.80 -5.52
CA LYS A 255 10.81 -7.85 -6.01
C LYS A 255 11.63 -8.97 -6.65
N ARG A 256 11.31 -10.22 -6.30
CA ARG A 256 11.82 -11.44 -6.96
C ARG A 256 10.66 -12.38 -7.16
N ASP A 257 10.43 -12.77 -8.39
CA ASP A 257 9.23 -13.51 -8.79
C ASP A 257 7.96 -12.76 -8.32
N ASP A 258 7.05 -13.42 -7.62
CA ASP A 258 5.83 -12.81 -7.07
C ASP A 258 6.01 -12.20 -5.67
N LEU A 259 7.17 -12.39 -5.04
CA LEU A 259 7.46 -11.84 -3.71
C LEU A 259 8.07 -10.45 -3.82
N GLN A 260 7.37 -9.45 -3.29
CA GLN A 260 7.89 -8.10 -3.10
C GLN A 260 7.99 -7.76 -1.62
N LEU A 261 9.18 -7.31 -1.21
CA LEU A 261 9.51 -6.99 0.17
C LEU A 261 9.87 -5.51 0.33
N ILE A 262 9.54 -4.97 1.51
CA ILE A 262 9.88 -3.62 1.93
C ILE A 262 10.72 -3.73 3.20
N ALA A 263 11.96 -3.24 3.15
CA ALA A 263 12.85 -3.13 4.30
C ALA A 263 13.00 -1.66 4.69
N VAL A 264 12.54 -1.31 5.88
CA VAL A 264 12.69 0.03 6.45
C VAL A 264 13.77 -0.02 7.52
N VAL A 265 14.72 0.93 7.46
CA VAL A 265 15.78 1.11 8.44
C VAL A 265 15.87 2.59 8.79
N LEU A 266 15.67 2.94 10.06
CA LEU A 266 15.68 4.32 10.56
C LEU A 266 16.74 4.51 11.64
N GLY A 267 17.43 5.64 11.61
CA GLY A 267 18.36 6.04 12.64
C GLY A 267 19.68 5.27 12.64
N SER A 268 20.16 4.82 11.48
CA SER A 268 21.50 4.23 11.37
C SER A 268 22.60 5.28 11.56
N PRO A 269 23.73 4.93 12.19
CA PRO A 269 24.84 5.88 12.37
C PRO A 269 25.49 6.31 11.06
N THR A 270 25.59 5.41 10.09
CA THR A 270 26.25 5.68 8.81
C THR A 270 25.39 5.30 7.61
N SER A 271 25.74 5.88 6.45
CA SER A 271 25.10 5.50 5.18
C SER A 271 25.31 4.02 4.82
N ASN A 272 26.43 3.42 5.22
CA ASN A 272 26.69 2.00 4.96
C ASN A 272 25.78 1.13 5.84
N ASP A 273 25.65 1.45 7.14
CA ASP A 273 24.82 0.69 8.07
C ASP A 273 23.37 0.55 7.59
N ARG A 274 22.75 1.66 7.11
CA ARG A 274 21.37 1.59 6.60
C ARG A 274 21.22 0.67 5.39
N PHE A 275 22.21 0.70 4.46
CA PHE A 275 22.14 -0.15 3.26
C PHE A 275 22.47 -1.61 3.59
N ASP A 276 23.40 -1.86 4.46
CA ASP A 276 23.76 -3.22 4.87
C ASP A 276 22.62 -3.86 5.69
N GLY A 277 21.98 -3.08 6.57
CA GLY A 277 20.78 -3.51 7.29
C GLY A 277 19.62 -3.83 6.34
N ALA A 278 19.33 -2.95 5.37
CA ALA A 278 18.28 -3.20 4.38
C ALA A 278 18.57 -4.44 3.51
N LYS A 279 19.81 -4.61 3.06
CA LYS A 279 20.23 -5.81 2.32
C LYS A 279 20.08 -7.09 3.16
N ALA A 280 20.51 -7.04 4.41
CA ALA A 280 20.41 -8.20 5.31
C ALA A 280 18.96 -8.63 5.50
N LEU A 281 18.04 -7.67 5.73
CA LEU A 281 16.61 -7.92 5.87
C LEU A 281 16.02 -8.50 4.59
N LEU A 282 16.27 -7.86 3.44
CA LEU A 282 15.76 -8.33 2.14
C LEU A 282 16.29 -9.73 1.81
N ASN A 283 17.59 -9.98 2.00
CA ASN A 283 18.19 -11.30 1.74
C ASN A 283 17.57 -12.38 2.64
N TRP A 284 17.39 -12.07 3.92
CA TRP A 284 16.74 -12.99 4.84
C TRP A 284 15.28 -13.26 4.43
N GLY A 285 14.54 -12.23 4.06
CA GLY A 285 13.16 -12.36 3.58
C GLY A 285 13.07 -13.26 2.36
N PHE A 286 13.85 -12.99 1.31
CA PHE A 286 13.87 -13.82 0.09
C PHE A 286 14.43 -15.23 0.32
N ALA A 287 15.28 -15.45 1.31
CA ALA A 287 15.76 -16.78 1.65
C ALA A 287 14.69 -17.63 2.33
N ASN A 288 13.83 -17.03 3.17
CA ASN A 288 12.92 -17.75 4.06
C ASN A 288 11.45 -17.72 3.61
N TYR A 289 11.05 -16.80 2.75
CA TYR A 289 9.66 -16.63 2.33
C TYR A 289 9.50 -16.80 0.83
N ALA A 290 8.30 -17.18 0.42
CA ALA A 290 7.83 -17.23 -0.96
C ALA A 290 6.43 -16.64 -1.04
N ALA A 291 6.07 -16.10 -2.19
CA ALA A 291 4.71 -15.69 -2.49
C ALA A 291 4.03 -16.81 -3.31
N LEU A 292 2.80 -17.12 -2.97
CA LEU A 292 1.95 -18.06 -3.69
C LEU A 292 0.63 -17.38 -4.01
N THR A 293 0.24 -17.33 -5.28
CA THR A 293 -1.10 -16.88 -5.69
C THR A 293 -2.04 -18.08 -5.69
N PRO A 294 -2.93 -18.22 -4.69
CA PRO A 294 -3.87 -19.32 -4.64
C PRO A 294 -4.86 -19.22 -5.81
N LYS A 295 -5.29 -20.35 -6.33
CA LYS A 295 -6.36 -20.40 -7.34
C LYS A 295 -7.67 -20.76 -6.65
N LEU A 296 -8.67 -19.91 -6.80
CA LEU A 296 -10.04 -20.20 -6.40
C LEU A 296 -10.77 -20.86 -7.56
N ASP A 297 -11.22 -22.12 -7.35
CA ASP A 297 -12.05 -22.81 -8.33
C ASP A 297 -13.47 -22.22 -8.28
N PRO A 298 -13.99 -21.64 -9.38
CA PRO A 298 -15.35 -21.13 -9.44
C PRO A 298 -16.42 -22.15 -9.04
N ALA A 299 -16.20 -23.43 -9.31
CA ALA A 299 -17.14 -24.52 -8.98
C ALA A 299 -17.33 -24.69 -7.46
N LEU A 300 -16.43 -24.17 -6.65
CA LEU A 300 -16.52 -24.21 -5.18
C LEU A 300 -17.37 -23.07 -4.60
N VAL A 301 -17.81 -22.11 -5.42
CA VAL A 301 -18.61 -20.96 -5.01
C VAL A 301 -20.00 -21.07 -5.65
N PRO A 302 -20.96 -21.75 -5.00
CA PRO A 302 -22.31 -21.89 -5.53
C PRO A 302 -23.08 -20.56 -5.49
N PRO A 303 -24.16 -20.41 -6.29
CA PRO A 303 -25.08 -19.29 -6.18
C PRO A 303 -25.70 -19.21 -4.79
N VAL A 304 -25.92 -17.98 -4.32
CA VAL A 304 -26.62 -17.68 -3.05
C VAL A 304 -28.10 -17.45 -3.35
N ALA A 305 -29.00 -18.03 -2.54
CA ALA A 305 -30.43 -17.83 -2.67
C ALA A 305 -30.83 -16.39 -2.32
N VAL A 306 -31.73 -15.80 -3.10
CA VAL A 306 -32.27 -14.45 -2.83
C VAL A 306 -33.72 -14.54 -2.46
N LEU A 307 -34.02 -14.32 -1.17
CA LEU A 307 -35.37 -14.38 -0.65
C LEU A 307 -36.17 -13.13 -1.04
N ARG A 308 -37.36 -13.34 -1.63
CA ARG A 308 -38.25 -12.26 -2.09
C ARG A 308 -37.64 -11.35 -3.16
N GLY A 309 -36.63 -11.82 -3.88
CA GLY A 309 -35.98 -11.10 -4.98
C GLY A 309 -36.65 -11.33 -6.32
N THR A 310 -36.44 -10.39 -7.27
CA THR A 310 -36.81 -10.56 -8.67
C THR A 310 -36.09 -11.75 -9.30
N GLU A 311 -34.87 -12.03 -8.85
CA GLU A 311 -34.12 -13.25 -9.16
C GLU A 311 -34.13 -14.23 -7.97
N GLU A 312 -34.05 -15.54 -8.23
CA GLU A 312 -34.07 -16.58 -7.19
C GLU A 312 -32.70 -16.81 -6.54
N THR A 313 -31.66 -16.56 -7.29
CA THR A 313 -30.26 -16.75 -6.87
C THR A 313 -29.38 -15.66 -7.47
N ILE A 314 -28.25 -15.44 -6.82
CA ILE A 314 -27.19 -14.54 -7.29
C ILE A 314 -25.85 -15.27 -7.21
N GLN A 315 -25.08 -15.24 -8.33
CA GLN A 315 -23.75 -15.81 -8.38
C GLN A 315 -22.74 -14.81 -7.85
N PRO A 316 -22.01 -15.09 -6.74
CA PRO A 316 -21.00 -14.17 -6.25
C PRO A 316 -19.86 -13.92 -7.24
N VAL A 317 -19.37 -12.69 -7.30
CA VAL A 317 -18.12 -12.34 -8.01
C VAL A 317 -16.94 -12.93 -7.27
N LEU A 318 -16.04 -13.57 -8.02
CA LEU A 318 -14.78 -14.04 -7.47
C LEU A 318 -13.79 -12.90 -7.36
N PRO A 319 -13.19 -12.68 -6.18
CA PRO A 319 -12.21 -11.62 -5.99
C PRO A 319 -10.92 -11.89 -6.77
N GLN A 320 -10.21 -10.84 -7.15
CA GLN A 320 -8.83 -10.96 -7.58
C GLN A 320 -7.97 -11.29 -6.35
N ILE A 321 -7.39 -12.50 -6.33
CA ILE A 321 -6.59 -12.97 -5.20
C ILE A 321 -5.15 -12.50 -5.37
N ALA A 322 -4.68 -11.69 -4.43
CA ALA A 322 -3.29 -11.28 -4.36
C ALA A 322 -2.38 -12.44 -3.88
N PRO A 323 -1.08 -12.42 -4.18
CA PRO A 323 -0.15 -13.39 -3.64
C PRO A 323 -0.16 -13.39 -2.11
N VAL A 324 -0.22 -14.59 -1.52
CA VAL A 324 -0.11 -14.82 -0.07
C VAL A 324 1.33 -15.19 0.26
N VAL A 325 1.93 -14.51 1.23
CA VAL A 325 3.32 -14.74 1.62
C VAL A 325 3.41 -15.79 2.72
N LEU A 326 4.21 -16.82 2.49
CA LEU A 326 4.38 -17.98 3.36
C LEU A 326 5.86 -18.23 3.62
N LYS A 327 6.18 -18.93 4.72
CA LYS A 327 7.51 -19.50 4.88
C LYS A 327 7.73 -20.60 3.82
N LYS A 328 8.91 -20.64 3.23
CA LYS A 328 9.29 -21.69 2.29
C LYS A 328 9.14 -23.07 2.94
N GLY A 329 8.54 -24.00 2.19
CA GLY A 329 8.19 -25.34 2.67
C GLY A 329 6.83 -25.44 3.38
N GLU A 330 6.08 -24.33 3.51
CA GLU A 330 4.73 -24.32 4.07
C GLU A 330 3.64 -24.23 3.01
N GLU A 331 4.00 -24.18 1.72
CA GLU A 331 3.06 -24.01 0.60
C GLU A 331 1.97 -25.11 0.58
N GLY A 332 2.35 -26.32 0.94
CA GLY A 332 1.43 -27.45 1.05
C GLY A 332 0.49 -27.44 2.26
N LYS A 333 0.72 -26.53 3.22
CA LYS A 333 -0.12 -26.38 4.42
C LYS A 333 -1.19 -25.31 4.26
N LEU A 334 -1.20 -24.57 3.14
CA LEU A 334 -2.19 -23.53 2.89
C LEU A 334 -3.56 -24.16 2.79
N GLN A 335 -4.49 -23.71 3.61
CA GLN A 335 -5.88 -24.11 3.63
C GLN A 335 -6.74 -22.99 3.05
N GLN A 336 -7.77 -23.38 2.30
CA GLN A 336 -8.79 -22.48 1.78
C GLN A 336 -10.12 -22.84 2.42
N GLU A 337 -10.79 -21.83 2.97
CA GLU A 337 -12.13 -21.93 3.50
C GLU A 337 -13.03 -20.93 2.78
N ILE A 338 -14.23 -21.35 2.38
CA ILE A 338 -15.23 -20.50 1.75
C ILE A 338 -16.41 -20.42 2.68
N GLN A 339 -16.73 -19.22 3.13
CA GLN A 339 -17.89 -18.90 3.96
C GLN A 339 -18.88 -18.14 3.08
N LEU A 340 -20.04 -18.72 2.80
CA LEU A 340 -21.15 -18.12 2.06
C LEU A 340 -22.38 -18.01 2.92
N ALA A 341 -23.16 -16.94 2.70
CA ALA A 341 -24.51 -16.85 3.21
C ALA A 341 -25.36 -17.99 2.60
N VAL A 342 -26.21 -18.62 3.38
CA VAL A 342 -27.18 -19.61 2.89
C VAL A 342 -28.19 -18.96 1.98
N ASP A 343 -28.67 -17.79 2.39
CA ASP A 343 -29.56 -16.90 1.65
C ASP A 343 -29.34 -15.43 2.01
N VAL A 344 -29.84 -14.54 1.17
CA VAL A 344 -29.93 -13.09 1.41
C VAL A 344 -31.33 -12.59 1.11
N GLN A 345 -31.78 -11.57 1.81
CA GLN A 345 -33.10 -10.98 1.60
C GLN A 345 -33.00 -9.80 0.63
N ALA A 346 -33.85 -9.77 -0.40
CA ALA A 346 -33.96 -8.62 -1.30
C ALA A 346 -34.51 -7.37 -0.58
N PRO A 347 -34.06 -6.16 -0.99
CA PRO A 347 -33.16 -5.90 -2.10
C PRO A 347 -31.72 -6.26 -1.77
N VAL A 348 -30.97 -6.73 -2.76
CA VAL A 348 -29.51 -6.92 -2.71
C VAL A 348 -28.88 -5.82 -3.56
N GLU A 349 -27.88 -5.15 -3.04
CA GLU A 349 -27.16 -4.09 -3.77
C GLU A 349 -25.92 -4.66 -4.48
N GLU A 350 -25.55 -4.07 -5.62
CA GLU A 350 -24.27 -4.37 -6.27
C GLU A 350 -23.12 -4.11 -5.28
N GLY A 351 -22.14 -5.04 -5.25
CA GLY A 351 -21.03 -4.98 -4.29
C GLY A 351 -21.36 -5.48 -2.87
N GLN A 352 -22.63 -5.77 -2.54
CA GLN A 352 -23.00 -6.31 -1.24
C GLN A 352 -22.26 -7.62 -0.98
N ALA A 353 -21.69 -7.77 0.24
CA ALA A 353 -21.00 -9.00 0.63
C ALA A 353 -21.98 -10.17 0.78
N LEU A 354 -21.74 -11.25 0.04
CA LEU A 354 -22.47 -12.51 0.09
C LEU A 354 -21.70 -13.60 0.83
N GLY A 355 -20.43 -13.35 1.11
CA GLY A 355 -19.55 -14.26 1.79
C GLY A 355 -18.10 -13.83 1.70
N LYS A 356 -17.18 -14.74 2.01
CA LYS A 356 -15.74 -14.51 1.90
C LYS A 356 -14.97 -15.82 1.67
N VAL A 357 -13.77 -15.67 1.09
CA VAL A 357 -12.75 -16.73 1.01
C VAL A 357 -11.64 -16.39 2.00
N ILE A 358 -11.24 -17.37 2.80
CA ILE A 358 -10.18 -17.23 3.81
C ILE A 358 -9.05 -18.18 3.45
N TYR A 359 -7.84 -17.68 3.38
CA TYR A 359 -6.62 -18.47 3.28
C TYR A 359 -5.90 -18.49 4.62
N SER A 360 -5.59 -19.69 5.13
CA SER A 360 -5.00 -19.86 6.47
C SER A 360 -3.94 -20.95 6.49
N ILE A 361 -3.05 -20.90 7.50
CA ILE A 361 -2.11 -21.97 7.85
C ILE A 361 -2.22 -22.20 9.37
N GLY A 362 -2.47 -23.48 9.75
CA GLY A 362 -2.59 -23.87 11.15
C GLY A 362 -3.68 -23.09 11.92
N GLY A 363 -4.78 -22.72 11.25
CA GLY A 363 -5.88 -21.94 11.81
C GLY A 363 -5.63 -20.42 11.91
N LYS A 364 -4.44 -19.95 11.51
CA LYS A 364 -4.16 -18.51 11.44
C LYS A 364 -4.51 -18.01 10.05
N ALA A 365 -5.47 -17.07 9.95
CA ALA A 365 -5.79 -16.40 8.69
C ALA A 365 -4.60 -15.57 8.20
N LEU A 366 -4.28 -15.73 6.92
CA LEU A 366 -3.24 -14.98 6.22
C LEU A 366 -3.84 -13.93 5.29
N ALA A 367 -4.99 -14.26 4.66
CA ALA A 367 -5.71 -13.34 3.79
C ALA A 367 -7.21 -13.69 3.78
N GLU A 368 -8.05 -12.66 3.64
CA GLU A 368 -9.49 -12.78 3.47
C GLU A 368 -9.95 -11.92 2.29
N TYR A 369 -10.81 -12.47 1.44
CA TYR A 369 -11.33 -11.78 0.27
C TYR A 369 -12.85 -11.88 0.26
N PRO A 370 -13.60 -10.75 0.11
CA PRO A 370 -15.04 -10.77 0.03
C PRO A 370 -15.52 -11.41 -1.27
N LEU A 371 -16.62 -12.13 -1.18
CA LEU A 371 -17.44 -12.59 -2.30
C LEU A 371 -18.65 -11.68 -2.38
N THR A 372 -18.81 -10.93 -3.47
CA THR A 372 -19.80 -9.85 -3.57
C THR A 372 -20.83 -10.11 -4.65
N ALA A 373 -21.95 -9.39 -4.56
CA ALA A 373 -23.00 -9.38 -5.58
C ALA A 373 -22.51 -8.65 -6.84
N PRO A 374 -22.64 -9.23 -8.06
CA PRO A 374 -22.23 -8.60 -9.32
C PRO A 374 -23.19 -7.47 -9.77
N GLU A 375 -24.43 -7.50 -9.29
CA GLU A 375 -25.49 -6.59 -9.69
C GLU A 375 -26.53 -6.48 -8.58
N SER A 376 -27.39 -5.47 -8.67
CA SER A 376 -28.50 -5.29 -7.72
C SER A 376 -29.65 -6.21 -8.06
N VAL A 377 -30.25 -6.85 -7.05
CA VAL A 377 -31.47 -7.64 -7.17
C VAL A 377 -32.61 -6.95 -6.43
N GLY A 378 -33.62 -6.50 -7.17
CA GLY A 378 -34.76 -5.79 -6.64
C GLY A 378 -35.68 -6.70 -5.79
N LYS A 379 -36.50 -6.06 -4.94
CA LYS A 379 -37.53 -6.77 -4.18
C LYS A 379 -38.73 -7.09 -5.10
N MET A 380 -39.18 -8.33 -5.08
CA MET A 380 -40.35 -8.77 -5.83
C MET A 380 -41.62 -8.05 -5.39
N THR A 381 -42.41 -7.57 -6.33
CA THR A 381 -43.74 -7.01 -6.05
C THR A 381 -44.76 -8.11 -5.72
N PHE A 382 -45.86 -7.75 -5.04
CA PHE A 382 -46.91 -8.71 -4.76
C PHE A 382 -47.46 -9.39 -6.02
N GLY A 383 -47.62 -8.66 -7.13
CA GLY A 383 -48.09 -9.22 -8.39
C GLY A 383 -47.13 -10.22 -9.02
N GLU A 384 -45.84 -10.02 -8.90
CA GLU A 384 -44.82 -10.97 -9.35
C GLU A 384 -44.79 -12.22 -8.49
N MET A 385 -44.86 -12.05 -7.15
CA MET A 385 -44.92 -13.17 -6.22
C MET A 385 -46.17 -14.03 -6.45
N PHE A 386 -47.35 -13.41 -6.70
CA PHE A 386 -48.58 -14.13 -6.99
C PHE A 386 -48.49 -14.90 -8.31
N ARG A 387 -47.96 -14.31 -9.37
CA ARG A 387 -47.72 -14.99 -10.65
C ARG A 387 -46.78 -16.18 -10.51
N ARG A 388 -45.70 -16.05 -9.72
CA ARG A 388 -44.75 -17.13 -9.44
C ARG A 388 -45.40 -18.29 -8.71
N LEU A 389 -46.26 -17.97 -7.72
CA LEU A 389 -47.03 -18.98 -6.95
C LEU A 389 -47.99 -19.75 -7.87
N LEU A 390 -48.75 -19.06 -8.75
CA LEU A 390 -49.65 -19.72 -9.71
C LEU A 390 -48.91 -20.60 -10.71
N GLY A 391 -47.70 -20.18 -11.17
CA GLY A 391 -46.87 -20.97 -12.05
C GLY A 391 -46.28 -22.22 -11.38
N ALA A 392 -46.05 -22.20 -10.06
CA ALA A 392 -45.63 -23.36 -9.30
C ALA A 392 -46.75 -24.38 -9.02
N LEU A 393 -48.01 -23.92 -8.93
CA LEU A 393 -49.18 -24.78 -8.73
C LEU A 393 -49.67 -25.44 -10.01
N GLY A 394 -49.21 -24.97 -11.18
CA GLY A 394 -49.59 -25.52 -12.50
C GLY A 394 -48.59 -26.56 -13.06
N LYS A 395 -47.54 -26.91 -12.35
CA LYS A 395 -46.60 -28.01 -12.64
C LYS A 395 -46.86 -29.17 -11.70
#